data_737b9cb6d8d7eef0bb5812e72f29f827
#
_entry.id   737b9cb6d8d7eef0bb5812e72f29f827
#
_cell.length_a   1.000
_cell.length_b   1.000
_cell.length_c   1.000
_cell.angle_alpha   90.00
_cell.angle_beta   90.00
_cell.angle_gamma   90.00
#
_symmetry.space_group_name_H-M   'P 1'
#
loop_
_entity.id
_entity.type
_entity.pdbx_description
1 polymer ?
#
loop_
_entity_poly.entity_id
_entity_poly.type
_entity_poly.pdbx_seq_one_letter_code
_entity_poly.pdbx_strand_id
1 'polypeptide(L)'
;MTAMRTISEPENLALGSSLPPGDPHGVSVHLPKWADTVGWASRELRVLEAMKTGYPRFFVPRVVDRLATLLLERQKSELGDRGGNEKQAILLNSAQHARLCREALRRLSLPLERGEPPDIGVYIVTWEGRITPVPPEGVTNHPWRARAVGEEDILLVTFPVDIYLAAKAFWQHTGFGVSSRRAAYWLDNAPFLVPDVAPKALTSPAERVKQLNGGLDALKKRIAAGHSSPSDNLLVSLSDVFLFPAGMAAIAQTAAAIKCLRPEDSPSPPRVAVFGFLYVDTNKVLSRVLGYEAVQYHSTPASLDALEADLEASSRATGADPTATSKRLDLLVTEFPGNPLLQAPDLERLGRLARKYGFALVVDDTVGTHANLSLLAHCDVVCTSLTKMFSGACDVMGGSAVLNPASPYRDRLGRALECGRAEAEERAWFWEDVVRMERNSRDFSERVHRASENARRVAGMLRRSESVSEVYYPLGSPTQDWYDRYRKEDGGYGYLLSIKFKTPAQAVAFYDALDVAKGPSLGTNFTLCCAYTLLAHYRELEWAAEYGVVEDLVRISVGLEETGWLEERVGRALMAAEKLDEARG
;
A
#
# COMPACT_ATOMS: atom_id res chain seq x y z
N MET A 1 10.22 -9.87 25.17
CA MET A 1 10.30 -10.43 23.81
C MET A 1 8.89 -10.74 23.35
N THR A 2 8.39 -10.05 22.33
CA THR A 2 7.10 -10.40 21.70
C THR A 2 7.37 -11.70 20.95
N ALA A 3 6.66 -12.79 21.29
CA ALA A 3 6.86 -14.08 20.60
C ALA A 3 6.73 -13.84 19.08
N MET A 4 7.76 -14.14 18.32
CA MET A 4 7.75 -14.12 16.86
C MET A 4 6.62 -15.07 16.41
N ARG A 5 5.48 -14.53 15.99
CA ARG A 5 4.31 -15.32 15.58
C ARG A 5 4.56 -15.86 14.18
N THR A 6 5.14 -17.02 14.07
CA THR A 6 5.13 -17.86 12.86
C THR A 6 3.88 -18.74 12.86
N ILE A 7 3.54 -19.31 11.73
CA ILE A 7 2.45 -20.30 11.60
C ILE A 7 3.10 -21.68 11.49
N SER A 8 2.95 -22.48 12.53
CA SER A 8 3.60 -23.81 12.61
C SER A 8 2.92 -24.89 11.77
N GLU A 9 1.60 -24.80 11.60
CA GLU A 9 0.75 -25.79 10.93
C GLU A 9 -0.16 -25.14 9.89
N PRO A 10 0.40 -24.63 8.78
CA PRO A 10 -0.40 -23.95 7.73
C PRO A 10 -1.42 -24.87 7.07
N GLU A 11 -1.12 -26.18 6.96
CA GLU A 11 -1.97 -27.22 6.40
C GLU A 11 -3.32 -27.36 7.12
N ASN A 12 -3.39 -26.99 8.39
CA ASN A 12 -4.62 -27.02 9.19
C ASN A 12 -5.53 -25.80 8.98
N LEU A 13 -5.09 -24.82 8.16
CA LEU A 13 -5.88 -23.63 7.88
C LEU A 13 -6.89 -23.87 6.76
N ALA A 14 -8.14 -23.65 7.06
CA ALA A 14 -9.19 -23.70 6.05
C ALA A 14 -9.14 -22.52 5.08
N LEU A 15 -9.70 -22.70 3.87
CA LEU A 15 -9.96 -21.61 2.93
C LEU A 15 -10.66 -20.44 3.63
N GLY A 16 -10.17 -19.23 3.37
CA GLY A 16 -10.76 -18.01 3.92
C GLY A 16 -10.38 -17.68 5.36
N SER A 17 -9.54 -18.51 6.02
CA SER A 17 -9.01 -18.22 7.36
C SER A 17 -8.25 -16.91 7.38
N SER A 18 -8.38 -16.13 8.48
CA SER A 18 -7.55 -14.92 8.67
C SER A 18 -6.06 -15.27 8.75
N LEU A 19 -5.23 -14.39 8.25
CA LEU A 19 -3.78 -14.42 8.45
C LEU A 19 -3.32 -13.13 9.13
N PRO A 20 -2.79 -13.19 10.37
CA PRO A 20 -2.52 -14.39 11.16
C PRO A 20 -3.80 -15.11 11.62
N PRO A 21 -3.72 -16.42 11.91
CA PRO A 21 -4.88 -17.22 12.28
C PRO A 21 -5.59 -16.68 13.52
N GLY A 22 -6.93 -16.59 13.46
CA GLY A 22 -7.76 -16.15 14.59
C GLY A 22 -7.75 -14.65 14.88
N ASP A 23 -6.97 -13.85 14.15
CA ASP A 23 -6.95 -12.38 14.33
C ASP A 23 -8.06 -11.73 13.46
N PRO A 24 -9.05 -11.04 14.05
CA PRO A 24 -10.12 -10.39 13.31
C PRO A 24 -9.64 -9.17 12.49
N HIS A 25 -8.43 -8.68 12.78
CA HIS A 25 -7.77 -7.56 12.09
C HIS A 25 -6.68 -8.02 11.13
N GLY A 26 -6.58 -9.33 10.87
CA GLY A 26 -5.63 -9.89 9.92
C GLY A 26 -5.72 -9.20 8.56
N VAL A 27 -4.57 -8.79 8.01
CA VAL A 27 -4.47 -8.07 6.73
C VAL A 27 -4.14 -9.00 5.57
N SER A 28 -4.40 -10.29 5.73
CA SER A 28 -4.32 -11.31 4.69
C SER A 28 -5.36 -12.40 4.94
N VAL A 29 -5.50 -13.31 3.97
CA VAL A 29 -6.48 -14.41 3.99
C VAL A 29 -5.83 -15.64 3.38
N HIS A 30 -6.15 -16.84 3.92
CA HIS A 30 -5.60 -18.09 3.41
C HIS A 30 -6.36 -18.58 2.17
N LEU A 31 -5.61 -18.76 1.07
CA LEU A 31 -6.06 -19.33 -0.21
C LEU A 31 -5.20 -20.57 -0.51
N PRO A 32 -5.54 -21.74 0.05
CA PRO A 32 -4.63 -22.90 0.12
C PRO A 32 -4.24 -23.51 -1.22
N LYS A 33 -5.12 -23.40 -2.23
CA LYS A 33 -4.92 -24.00 -3.55
C LYS A 33 -4.83 -22.94 -4.64
N TRP A 34 -4.14 -23.27 -5.72
CA TRP A 34 -4.09 -22.42 -6.93
C TRP A 34 -5.50 -22.05 -7.41
N ALA A 35 -6.39 -23.05 -7.47
CA ALA A 35 -7.78 -22.86 -7.86
C ALA A 35 -8.52 -21.87 -6.94
N ASP A 36 -8.15 -21.76 -5.66
CA ASP A 36 -8.77 -20.79 -4.74
C ASP A 36 -8.34 -19.36 -5.07
N THR A 37 -7.09 -19.15 -5.51
CA THR A 37 -6.64 -17.84 -6.02
C THR A 37 -7.37 -17.46 -7.29
N VAL A 38 -7.53 -18.40 -8.23
CA VAL A 38 -8.33 -18.18 -9.45
C VAL A 38 -9.78 -17.87 -9.10
N GLY A 39 -10.40 -18.65 -8.21
CA GLY A 39 -11.78 -18.46 -7.76
C GLY A 39 -11.99 -17.10 -7.06
N TRP A 40 -11.01 -16.65 -6.28
CA TRP A 40 -11.06 -15.30 -5.71
C TRP A 40 -10.99 -14.21 -6.80
N ALA A 41 -10.07 -14.34 -7.75
CA ALA A 41 -9.87 -13.36 -8.84
C ALA A 41 -11.07 -13.28 -9.79
N SER A 42 -11.70 -14.44 -10.10
CA SER A 42 -12.93 -14.56 -10.90
C SER A 42 -14.22 -14.28 -10.13
N ARG A 43 -14.13 -14.00 -8.81
CA ARG A 43 -15.25 -13.73 -7.89
C ARG A 43 -16.18 -14.94 -7.69
N GLU A 44 -15.64 -16.12 -7.58
CA GLU A 44 -16.38 -17.33 -7.25
C GLU A 44 -16.97 -17.23 -5.83
N LEU A 45 -18.30 -17.43 -5.70
CA LEU A 45 -19.02 -17.27 -4.44
C LEU A 45 -18.45 -18.16 -3.33
N ARG A 46 -18.12 -19.42 -3.64
CA ARG A 46 -17.47 -20.37 -2.70
C ARG A 46 -16.27 -19.74 -1.98
N VAL A 47 -15.42 -19.01 -2.71
CA VAL A 47 -14.22 -18.39 -2.15
C VAL A 47 -14.57 -17.12 -1.39
N LEU A 48 -15.40 -16.25 -1.96
CA LEU A 48 -15.77 -14.96 -1.35
C LEU A 48 -16.52 -15.14 -0.03
N GLU A 49 -17.43 -16.12 0.05
CA GLU A 49 -18.20 -16.41 1.27
C GLU A 49 -17.34 -17.03 2.38
N ALA A 50 -16.33 -17.83 2.02
CA ALA A 50 -15.40 -18.41 2.98
C ALA A 50 -14.49 -17.35 3.67
N MET A 51 -14.26 -16.21 3.04
CA MET A 51 -13.31 -15.20 3.54
C MET A 51 -13.76 -14.57 4.86
N LYS A 52 -12.99 -14.73 5.92
CA LYS A 52 -13.18 -14.08 7.23
C LYS A 52 -12.50 -12.71 7.27
N THR A 53 -11.31 -12.61 6.69
CA THR A 53 -10.54 -11.38 6.49
C THR A 53 -10.05 -11.36 5.04
N GLY A 54 -9.27 -10.35 4.68
CA GLY A 54 -8.62 -10.27 3.38
C GLY A 54 -7.65 -9.09 3.38
N TYR A 55 -6.85 -9.00 2.33
CA TYR A 55 -5.99 -7.84 2.20
C TYR A 55 -6.85 -6.57 2.07
N PRO A 56 -6.74 -5.59 3.02
CA PRO A 56 -7.67 -4.46 3.12
C PRO A 56 -7.62 -3.48 1.95
N ARG A 57 -6.86 -3.78 0.93
CA ARG A 57 -6.80 -3.06 -0.35
C ARG A 57 -7.68 -3.71 -1.42
N PHE A 58 -8.00 -4.99 -1.27
CA PHE A 58 -8.82 -5.76 -2.20
C PHE A 58 -10.15 -6.19 -1.60
N PHE A 59 -10.21 -6.27 -0.28
CA PHE A 59 -11.35 -6.75 0.47
C PHE A 59 -11.69 -5.74 1.58
N VAL A 60 -12.90 -5.15 1.53
CA VAL A 60 -13.39 -4.31 2.64
C VAL A 60 -13.66 -5.21 3.83
N PRO A 61 -13.03 -4.98 5.00
CA PRO A 61 -13.29 -5.81 6.17
C PRO A 61 -14.79 -5.79 6.54
N ARG A 62 -15.38 -6.95 6.81
CA ARG A 62 -16.83 -7.09 7.11
C ARG A 62 -17.28 -6.20 8.26
N VAL A 63 -16.39 -5.97 9.24
CA VAL A 63 -16.67 -5.06 10.38
C VAL A 63 -16.78 -3.60 9.93
N VAL A 64 -16.01 -3.17 8.94
CA VAL A 64 -16.08 -1.83 8.35
C VAL A 64 -17.37 -1.67 7.53
N ASP A 65 -17.69 -2.67 6.72
CA ASP A 65 -18.91 -2.69 5.91
C ASP A 65 -20.18 -2.67 6.78
N ARG A 66 -20.19 -3.47 7.86
CA ARG A 66 -21.28 -3.45 8.86
C ARG A 66 -21.46 -2.07 9.49
N LEU A 67 -20.38 -1.43 9.91
CA LEU A 67 -20.46 -0.07 10.46
C LEU A 67 -20.96 0.93 9.42
N ALA A 68 -20.48 0.86 8.18
CA ALA A 68 -20.94 1.73 7.09
C ALA A 68 -22.45 1.59 6.84
N THR A 69 -22.98 0.37 6.84
CA THR A 69 -24.41 0.09 6.69
C THR A 69 -25.23 0.72 7.81
N LEU A 70 -24.82 0.51 9.07
CA LEU A 70 -25.53 1.08 10.23
C LEU A 70 -25.54 2.62 10.23
N LEU A 71 -24.41 3.23 9.86
CA LEU A 71 -24.30 4.70 9.78
C LEU A 71 -25.13 5.25 8.60
N LEU A 72 -25.21 4.54 7.48
CA LEU A 72 -26.06 4.91 6.35
C LEU A 72 -27.55 4.83 6.71
N GLU A 73 -27.98 3.76 7.39
CA GLU A 73 -29.38 3.62 7.86
C GLU A 73 -29.75 4.76 8.81
N ARG A 74 -28.87 5.07 9.74
CA ARG A 74 -29.05 6.19 10.65
C ARG A 74 -29.12 7.54 9.92
N GLN A 75 -28.26 7.76 8.94
CA GLN A 75 -28.28 8.98 8.11
C GLN A 75 -29.65 9.13 7.39
N LYS A 76 -30.18 8.04 6.82
CA LYS A 76 -31.50 8.04 6.19
C LYS A 76 -32.61 8.38 7.18
N SER A 77 -32.55 7.83 8.39
CA SER A 77 -33.55 8.07 9.44
C SER A 77 -33.55 9.52 9.93
N GLU A 78 -32.36 10.13 10.13
CA GLU A 78 -32.24 11.48 10.69
C GLU A 78 -32.44 12.62 9.68
N LEU A 79 -31.94 12.43 8.44
CA LEU A 79 -31.92 13.49 7.42
C LEU A 79 -32.88 13.25 6.25
N GLY A 80 -33.56 12.12 6.25
CA GLY A 80 -34.41 11.65 5.16
C GLY A 80 -33.61 11.12 3.96
N ASP A 81 -34.26 10.30 3.15
CA ASP A 81 -33.70 9.81 1.89
C ASP A 81 -34.00 10.83 0.77
N ARG A 82 -33.04 11.67 0.43
CA ARG A 82 -33.16 12.63 -0.67
C ARG A 82 -32.78 11.95 -1.98
N GLY A 83 -33.73 11.23 -2.59
CA GLY A 83 -33.57 10.63 -3.91
C GLY A 83 -33.84 9.12 -3.90
N GLY A 84 -34.80 8.66 -4.68
CA GLY A 84 -35.32 7.29 -4.70
C GLY A 84 -34.37 6.21 -5.22
N ASN A 85 -33.07 6.44 -5.32
CA ASN A 85 -32.07 5.46 -5.72
C ASN A 85 -31.44 4.82 -4.49
N GLU A 86 -31.23 3.50 -4.54
CA GLU A 86 -30.48 2.77 -3.52
C GLU A 86 -29.09 3.34 -3.35
N LYS A 87 -28.69 3.63 -2.10
CA LYS A 87 -27.38 4.21 -1.76
C LYS A 87 -26.54 3.22 -0.99
N GLN A 88 -25.24 3.35 -1.18
CA GLN A 88 -24.18 2.70 -0.41
C GLN A 88 -23.26 3.75 0.21
N ALA A 89 -22.37 3.30 1.09
CA ALA A 89 -21.46 4.20 1.78
C ALA A 89 -20.07 3.59 1.95
N ILE A 90 -19.06 4.48 2.03
CA ILE A 90 -17.72 4.15 2.52
C ILE A 90 -17.35 5.07 3.69
N LEU A 91 -16.48 4.57 4.57
CA LEU A 91 -16.00 5.28 5.75
C LEU A 91 -14.56 5.76 5.55
N LEU A 92 -14.34 7.04 5.79
CA LEU A 92 -13.04 7.68 5.65
C LEU A 92 -12.60 8.36 6.95
N ASN A 93 -11.29 8.57 7.08
CA ASN A 93 -10.68 9.04 8.32
C ASN A 93 -10.67 10.57 8.49
N SER A 94 -10.78 11.36 7.40
CA SER A 94 -10.70 12.82 7.48
C SER A 94 -11.61 13.53 6.48
N ALA A 95 -11.96 14.78 6.79
CA ALA A 95 -12.76 15.63 5.91
C ALA A 95 -12.09 15.89 4.56
N GLN A 96 -10.75 16.01 4.55
CA GLN A 96 -9.97 16.16 3.32
C GLN A 96 -10.10 14.92 2.43
N HIS A 97 -9.96 13.72 3.00
CA HIS A 97 -10.13 12.48 2.27
C HIS A 97 -11.55 12.32 1.70
N ALA A 98 -12.56 12.74 2.45
CA ALA A 98 -13.95 12.68 2.01
C ALA A 98 -14.25 13.68 0.87
N ARG A 99 -13.65 14.86 0.89
CA ARG A 99 -13.73 15.84 -0.22
C ARG A 99 -13.05 15.30 -1.48
N LEU A 100 -11.81 14.81 -1.34
CA LEU A 100 -11.07 14.18 -2.46
C LEU A 100 -11.84 13.00 -3.04
N CYS A 101 -12.50 12.20 -2.19
CA CYS A 101 -13.37 11.12 -2.63
C CYS A 101 -14.53 11.65 -3.49
N ARG A 102 -15.26 12.65 -3.00
CA ARG A 102 -16.38 13.25 -3.72
C ARG A 102 -15.97 13.80 -5.09
N GLU A 103 -14.82 14.47 -5.16
CA GLU A 103 -14.28 15.01 -6.42
C GLU A 103 -13.88 13.89 -7.38
N ALA A 104 -13.16 12.87 -6.88
CA ALA A 104 -12.76 11.73 -7.67
C ALA A 104 -13.97 10.95 -8.20
N LEU A 105 -14.99 10.72 -7.38
CA LEU A 105 -16.21 10.05 -7.81
C LEU A 105 -16.97 10.84 -8.89
N ARG A 106 -17.09 12.16 -8.74
CA ARG A 106 -17.68 13.01 -9.78
C ARG A 106 -16.93 12.91 -11.10
N ARG A 107 -15.60 12.98 -11.06
CA ARG A 107 -14.76 12.89 -12.27
C ARG A 107 -14.83 11.50 -12.93
N LEU A 108 -14.79 10.43 -12.14
CA LEU A 108 -14.80 9.05 -12.63
C LEU A 108 -16.19 8.60 -13.12
N SER A 109 -17.25 9.29 -12.70
CA SER A 109 -18.63 8.99 -13.11
C SER A 109 -19.09 9.77 -14.33
N LEU A 110 -18.26 10.63 -14.91
CA LEU A 110 -18.49 11.31 -16.18
C LEU A 110 -17.82 10.52 -17.30
N PRO A 111 -18.51 9.96 -18.32
CA PRO A 111 -19.83 10.28 -18.82
C PRO A 111 -20.84 9.15 -18.55
N LEU A 112 -21.70 9.28 -17.59
CA LEU A 112 -22.93 8.50 -17.58
C LEU A 112 -23.92 9.17 -18.54
N GLU A 113 -24.67 8.37 -19.31
CA GLU A 113 -25.69 8.78 -20.27
C GLU A 113 -26.82 9.68 -19.70
N ARG A 114 -26.75 9.99 -18.41
CA ARG A 114 -27.72 10.77 -17.64
C ARG A 114 -27.15 12.12 -17.24
N GLY A 115 -26.88 13.03 -18.04
CA GLY A 115 -26.61 14.47 -17.90
C GLY A 115 -26.48 15.16 -16.52
N GLU A 116 -26.75 14.49 -15.42
CA GLU A 116 -26.66 15.01 -14.05
C GLU A 116 -25.53 14.32 -13.26
N PRO A 117 -24.74 15.11 -12.48
CA PRO A 117 -23.71 14.54 -11.63
C PRO A 117 -24.33 13.65 -10.54
N PRO A 118 -23.66 12.53 -10.14
CA PRO A 118 -24.18 11.64 -9.11
C PRO A 118 -24.36 12.38 -7.78
N ASP A 119 -25.45 12.03 -7.06
CA ASP A 119 -25.74 12.56 -5.71
C ASP A 119 -24.80 11.91 -4.68
N ILE A 120 -23.69 12.61 -4.39
CA ILE A 120 -22.67 12.16 -3.44
C ILE A 120 -22.77 13.00 -2.18
N GLY A 121 -23.23 12.37 -1.09
CA GLY A 121 -23.29 12.98 0.24
C GLY A 121 -21.98 12.77 1.02
N VAL A 122 -21.59 13.79 1.78
CA VAL A 122 -20.47 13.68 2.75
C VAL A 122 -20.97 14.15 4.10
N TYR A 123 -20.76 13.33 5.13
CA TYR A 123 -21.26 13.60 6.47
C TYR A 123 -20.18 13.35 7.51
N ILE A 124 -20.13 14.19 8.55
CA ILE A 124 -19.41 13.90 9.79
C ILE A 124 -20.37 13.15 10.70
N VAL A 125 -19.97 11.99 11.17
CA VAL A 125 -20.67 11.23 12.20
C VAL A 125 -19.86 11.32 13.48
N THR A 126 -20.44 11.93 14.54
CA THR A 126 -19.76 12.07 15.82
C THR A 126 -19.89 10.80 16.66
N TRP A 127 -19.04 10.67 17.65
CA TRP A 127 -19.07 9.56 18.60
C TRP A 127 -20.43 9.37 19.29
N GLU A 128 -21.17 10.47 19.54
CA GLU A 128 -22.52 10.45 20.11
C GLU A 128 -23.61 10.14 19.06
N GLY A 129 -23.22 9.92 17.80
CA GLY A 129 -24.11 9.55 16.70
C GLY A 129 -24.79 10.73 16.00
N ARG A 130 -24.38 11.98 16.24
CA ARG A 130 -24.91 13.12 15.50
C ARG A 130 -24.35 13.13 14.07
N ILE A 131 -25.21 13.30 13.09
CA ILE A 131 -24.85 13.37 11.67
C ILE A 131 -24.96 14.81 11.17
N THR A 132 -23.87 15.33 10.60
CA THR A 132 -23.81 16.69 10.06
C THR A 132 -23.30 16.67 8.62
N PRO A 133 -24.04 17.19 7.65
CA PRO A 133 -23.58 17.24 6.26
C PRO A 133 -22.38 18.18 6.10
N VAL A 134 -21.40 17.76 5.28
CA VAL A 134 -20.24 18.57 4.88
C VAL A 134 -20.57 19.23 3.54
N PRO A 135 -20.68 20.57 3.48
CA PRO A 135 -21.03 21.26 2.25
C PRO A 135 -19.94 21.13 1.18
N PRO A 136 -20.29 21.36 -0.11
CA PRO A 136 -19.32 21.52 -1.19
C PRO A 136 -18.32 22.65 -0.90
N GLU A 137 -17.14 22.62 -1.55
CA GLU A 137 -16.18 23.72 -1.50
C GLU A 137 -16.78 25.02 -2.02
N GLY A 138 -16.29 26.17 -1.49
CA GLY A 138 -16.78 27.50 -1.85
C GLY A 138 -17.82 28.11 -0.89
N VAL A 139 -18.40 27.31 0.02
CA VAL A 139 -19.32 27.85 1.05
C VAL A 139 -18.49 28.34 2.25
N THR A 140 -18.18 29.65 2.24
CA THR A 140 -17.22 30.26 3.21
C THR A 140 -17.77 30.43 4.63
N ASN A 141 -19.08 30.44 4.84
CA ASN A 141 -19.71 30.78 6.13
C ASN A 141 -20.50 29.61 6.78
N HIS A 142 -20.09 28.36 6.58
CA HIS A 142 -20.84 27.26 7.17
C HIS A 142 -20.30 26.88 8.57
N PRO A 143 -21.16 26.58 9.56
CA PRO A 143 -20.80 26.25 10.94
C PRO A 143 -19.79 25.12 11.12
N TRP A 144 -19.64 24.21 10.13
CA TRP A 144 -18.70 23.09 10.20
C TRP A 144 -17.21 23.53 10.18
N ARG A 145 -16.89 24.73 9.61
CA ARG A 145 -15.51 25.28 9.68
C ARG A 145 -15.10 25.68 11.10
N ALA A 146 -16.08 26.02 11.93
CA ALA A 146 -15.87 26.38 13.33
C ALA A 146 -15.77 25.14 14.24
N ARG A 147 -16.18 23.96 13.76
CA ARG A 147 -16.11 22.72 14.52
C ARG A 147 -14.95 21.87 14.01
N ALA A 148 -13.92 21.75 14.81
CA ALA A 148 -12.91 20.72 14.60
C ALA A 148 -13.61 19.35 14.56
N VAL A 149 -13.28 18.52 13.55
CA VAL A 149 -13.68 17.11 13.51
C VAL A 149 -13.04 16.45 14.74
N GLY A 150 -13.83 15.82 15.60
CA GLY A 150 -13.33 15.17 16.81
C GLY A 150 -12.39 14.01 16.45
N GLU A 151 -11.48 13.65 17.35
CA GLU A 151 -10.54 12.53 17.14
C GLU A 151 -11.27 11.20 16.88
N GLU A 152 -12.49 11.06 17.37
CA GLU A 152 -13.30 9.86 17.24
C GLU A 152 -14.29 9.93 16.06
N ASP A 153 -14.50 11.10 15.44
CA ASP A 153 -15.47 11.29 14.37
C ASP A 153 -15.09 10.49 13.13
N ILE A 154 -16.09 9.92 12.44
CA ILE A 154 -15.93 9.21 11.17
C ILE A 154 -16.60 10.00 10.06
N LEU A 155 -15.99 10.01 8.88
CA LEU A 155 -16.56 10.60 7.66
C LEU A 155 -17.33 9.51 6.89
N LEU A 156 -18.64 9.71 6.74
CA LEU A 156 -19.52 8.88 5.94
C LEU A 156 -19.67 9.51 4.56
N VAL A 157 -19.25 8.82 3.51
CA VAL A 157 -19.48 9.23 2.11
C VAL A 157 -20.52 8.31 1.51
N THR A 158 -21.69 8.88 1.13
CA THR A 158 -22.80 8.14 0.53
C THR A 158 -22.86 8.40 -0.97
N PHE A 159 -23.26 7.41 -1.73
CA PHE A 159 -23.32 7.47 -3.20
C PHE A 159 -24.34 6.45 -3.75
N PRO A 160 -24.86 6.65 -4.98
CA PRO A 160 -25.72 5.67 -5.65
C PRO A 160 -25.00 4.34 -5.88
N VAL A 161 -25.73 3.23 -5.80
CA VAL A 161 -25.18 1.86 -5.91
C VAL A 161 -24.46 1.61 -7.25
N ASP A 162 -24.88 2.25 -8.32
CA ASP A 162 -24.32 2.12 -9.66
C ASP A 162 -22.87 2.61 -9.77
N ILE A 163 -22.42 3.51 -8.88
CA ILE A 163 -21.02 3.97 -8.81
C ILE A 163 -20.20 3.28 -7.70
N TYR A 164 -20.70 2.21 -7.09
CA TYR A 164 -19.98 1.48 -6.04
C TYR A 164 -18.56 1.06 -6.45
N LEU A 165 -18.38 0.60 -7.69
CA LEU A 165 -17.06 0.18 -8.16
C LEU A 165 -16.06 1.34 -8.20
N ALA A 166 -16.50 2.56 -8.54
CA ALA A 166 -15.66 3.76 -8.50
C ALA A 166 -15.32 4.15 -7.05
N ALA A 167 -16.29 4.08 -6.13
CA ALA A 167 -16.07 4.36 -4.71
C ALA A 167 -15.11 3.35 -4.07
N LYS A 168 -15.29 2.05 -4.38
CA LYS A 168 -14.38 1.00 -3.94
C LYS A 168 -12.97 1.18 -4.53
N ALA A 169 -12.86 1.58 -5.79
CA ALA A 169 -11.57 1.88 -6.43
C ALA A 169 -10.86 3.06 -5.75
N PHE A 170 -11.58 4.13 -5.42
CA PHE A 170 -11.03 5.24 -4.63
C PHE A 170 -10.50 4.75 -3.28
N TRP A 171 -11.33 4.07 -2.50
CA TRP A 171 -10.95 3.48 -1.21
C TRP A 171 -9.71 2.57 -1.33
N GLN A 172 -9.70 1.69 -2.32
CA GLN A 172 -8.60 0.78 -2.59
C GLN A 172 -7.31 1.53 -2.95
N HIS A 173 -7.34 2.44 -3.93
CA HIS A 173 -6.13 3.06 -4.44
C HIS A 173 -5.52 4.07 -3.47
N THR A 174 -6.32 4.75 -2.65
CA THR A 174 -5.82 5.76 -1.72
C THR A 174 -5.40 5.22 -0.35
N GLY A 175 -6.04 4.16 0.14
CA GLY A 175 -5.83 3.67 1.51
C GLY A 175 -6.37 4.59 2.62
N PHE A 176 -7.29 5.50 2.30
CA PHE A 176 -7.85 6.46 3.25
C PHE A 176 -9.01 5.93 4.10
N GLY A 177 -9.38 4.65 3.91
CA GLY A 177 -10.48 4.02 4.62
C GLY A 177 -10.21 3.82 6.12
N VAL A 178 -11.29 3.74 6.88
CA VAL A 178 -11.26 3.38 8.31
C VAL A 178 -10.72 1.97 8.50
N SER A 179 -9.88 1.76 9.50
CA SER A 179 -9.34 0.44 9.82
C SER A 179 -10.39 -0.48 10.43
N SER A 180 -10.18 -1.81 10.30
CA SER A 180 -11.04 -2.81 10.92
C SER A 180 -11.09 -2.66 12.45
N ARG A 181 -9.97 -2.25 13.08
CA ARG A 181 -9.88 -2.03 14.52
C ARG A 181 -10.69 -0.81 14.95
N ARG A 182 -10.60 0.30 14.22
CA ARG A 182 -11.42 1.48 14.49
C ARG A 182 -12.91 1.18 14.33
N ALA A 183 -13.29 0.43 13.28
CA ALA A 183 -14.68 0.03 13.06
C ALA A 183 -15.21 -0.89 14.16
N ALA A 184 -14.42 -1.87 14.62
CA ALA A 184 -14.77 -2.72 15.75
C ALA A 184 -14.93 -1.91 17.04
N TYR A 185 -14.00 -0.99 17.32
CA TYR A 185 -14.08 -0.10 18.47
C TYR A 185 -15.39 0.70 18.51
N TRP A 186 -15.81 1.23 17.36
CA TRP A 186 -17.08 1.95 17.23
C TRP A 186 -18.29 1.05 17.49
N LEU A 187 -18.34 -0.13 16.84
CA LEU A 187 -19.44 -1.09 17.00
C LEU A 187 -19.60 -1.59 18.45
N ASP A 188 -18.49 -1.68 19.18
CA ASP A 188 -18.48 -2.21 20.54
C ASP A 188 -18.70 -1.12 21.61
N ASN A 189 -18.51 0.16 21.31
CA ASN A 189 -18.41 1.19 22.33
C ASN A 189 -19.16 2.50 22.04
N ALA A 190 -19.54 2.80 20.79
CA ALA A 190 -20.24 4.05 20.49
C ALA A 190 -21.63 4.06 21.17
N PRO A 191 -21.96 5.09 21.99
CA PRO A 191 -23.15 5.08 22.87
C PRO A 191 -24.46 4.85 22.12
N PHE A 192 -24.57 5.33 20.90
CA PHE A 192 -25.78 5.20 20.09
C PHE A 192 -25.91 3.83 19.39
N LEU A 193 -24.84 3.05 19.31
CA LEU A 193 -24.83 1.69 18.74
C LEU A 193 -25.03 0.62 19.81
N VAL A 194 -24.69 0.91 21.05
CA VAL A 194 -24.79 -0.03 22.20
C VAL A 194 -25.44 0.65 23.43
N PRO A 195 -26.70 1.10 23.30
CA PRO A 195 -27.33 1.96 24.33
C PRO A 195 -27.49 1.27 25.70
N ASP A 196 -27.63 -0.06 25.74
CA ASP A 196 -27.93 -0.81 26.96
C ASP A 196 -26.72 -1.54 27.57
N VAL A 197 -25.52 -1.36 27.01
CA VAL A 197 -24.31 -1.97 27.55
C VAL A 197 -23.69 -1.01 28.55
N ALA A 198 -23.53 -1.47 29.79
CA ALA A 198 -22.73 -0.74 30.78
C ALA A 198 -21.36 -0.40 30.15
N PRO A 199 -20.93 0.88 30.14
CA PRO A 199 -19.72 1.25 29.49
C PRO A 199 -18.58 0.40 30.02
N LYS A 200 -17.98 -0.43 29.17
CA LYS A 200 -16.69 -1.05 29.49
C LYS A 200 -15.78 0.09 29.92
N ALA A 201 -14.93 -0.14 30.93
CA ALA A 201 -13.98 0.86 31.36
C ALA A 201 -13.09 1.24 30.14
N LEU A 202 -13.54 2.24 29.39
CA LEU A 202 -12.82 2.72 28.21
C LEU A 202 -11.56 3.45 28.69
N THR A 203 -10.48 3.30 27.95
CA THR A 203 -9.30 4.15 28.12
C THR A 203 -9.74 5.62 28.04
N SER A 204 -9.35 6.43 29.01
CA SER A 204 -9.76 7.83 29.05
C SER A 204 -9.26 8.59 27.82
N PRO A 205 -9.96 9.64 27.34
CA PRO A 205 -9.49 10.44 26.21
C PRO A 205 -8.05 10.93 26.38
N ALA A 206 -7.68 11.41 27.59
CA ALA A 206 -6.32 11.87 27.88
C ALA A 206 -5.28 10.75 27.75
N GLU A 207 -5.59 9.55 28.20
CA GLU A 207 -4.68 8.41 28.11
C GLU A 207 -4.56 7.93 26.64
N ARG A 208 -5.64 7.97 25.84
CA ARG A 208 -5.60 7.66 24.39
C ARG A 208 -4.70 8.63 23.64
N VAL A 209 -4.84 9.94 23.87
CA VAL A 209 -3.98 10.97 23.28
C VAL A 209 -2.52 10.76 23.67
N LYS A 210 -2.25 10.44 24.93
CA LYS A 210 -0.90 10.14 25.41
C LYS A 210 -0.30 8.91 24.71
N GLN A 211 -1.07 7.84 24.57
CA GLN A 211 -0.62 6.62 23.88
C GLN A 211 -0.41 6.86 22.38
N LEU A 212 -1.31 7.61 21.72
CA LEU A 212 -1.17 8.01 20.33
C LEU A 212 0.13 8.79 20.10
N ASN A 213 0.32 9.89 20.84
CA ASN A 213 1.49 10.76 20.67
C ASN A 213 2.80 10.03 21.00
N GLY A 214 2.82 9.25 22.09
CA GLY A 214 3.97 8.44 22.47
C GLY A 214 4.31 7.38 21.41
N GLY A 215 3.29 6.76 20.83
CA GLY A 215 3.46 5.80 19.73
C GLY A 215 3.98 6.45 18.45
N LEU A 216 3.41 7.58 18.03
CA LEU A 216 3.86 8.34 16.86
C LEU A 216 5.32 8.79 17.00
N ASP A 217 5.68 9.35 18.17
CA ASP A 217 7.06 9.79 18.44
C ASP A 217 8.05 8.62 18.40
N ALA A 218 7.70 7.47 18.98
CA ALA A 218 8.55 6.29 18.97
C ALA A 218 8.73 5.73 17.54
N LEU A 219 7.67 5.72 16.73
CA LEU A 219 7.73 5.31 15.33
C LEU A 219 8.61 6.26 14.51
N LYS A 220 8.40 7.59 14.63
CA LYS A 220 9.22 8.59 13.94
C LYS A 220 10.70 8.49 14.31
N LYS A 221 11.02 8.30 15.59
CA LYS A 221 12.41 8.11 16.05
C LYS A 221 13.06 6.88 15.41
N ARG A 222 12.33 5.75 15.36
CA ARG A 222 12.82 4.50 14.75
C ARG A 222 13.05 4.64 13.25
N ILE A 223 12.12 5.27 12.54
CA ILE A 223 12.21 5.49 11.09
C ILE A 223 13.31 6.49 10.77
N ALA A 224 13.40 7.62 11.47
CA ALA A 224 14.45 8.62 11.28
C ALA A 224 15.85 8.02 11.50
N ALA A 225 16.02 7.24 12.57
CA ALA A 225 17.28 6.56 12.84
C ALA A 225 17.65 5.56 11.72
N GLY A 226 16.66 4.83 11.19
CA GLY A 226 16.88 3.84 10.12
C GLY A 226 17.25 4.46 8.76
N HIS A 227 16.76 5.66 8.47
CA HIS A 227 17.09 6.40 7.23
C HIS A 227 18.29 7.34 7.37
N SER A 228 18.76 7.62 8.57
CA SER A 228 20.00 8.37 8.78
C SER A 228 21.22 7.55 8.33
N SER A 229 22.12 8.18 7.62
CA SER A 229 23.33 7.54 7.06
C SER A 229 24.54 8.44 7.31
N PRO A 230 25.40 8.11 8.28
CA PRO A 230 26.64 8.87 8.52
C PRO A 230 27.60 8.85 7.31
N SER A 231 27.65 7.76 6.55
CA SER A 231 28.47 7.65 5.33
C SER A 231 28.04 8.64 4.24
N ASP A 232 26.74 8.94 4.16
CA ASP A 232 26.18 9.89 3.20
C ASP A 232 26.04 11.30 3.79
N ASN A 233 26.55 11.52 5.01
CA ASN A 233 26.38 12.76 5.78
C ASN A 233 24.90 13.17 5.91
N LEU A 234 24.00 12.19 6.08
CA LEU A 234 22.57 12.37 6.12
C LEU A 234 22.04 12.12 7.54
N LEU A 235 21.50 13.17 8.15
CA LEU A 235 20.82 13.11 9.45
C LEU A 235 19.33 13.45 9.26
N VAL A 236 18.47 12.48 9.50
CA VAL A 236 17.01 12.64 9.40
C VAL A 236 16.45 13.03 10.75
N SER A 237 15.68 14.11 10.78
CA SER A 237 14.99 14.60 11.98
C SER A 237 13.55 14.05 12.06
N LEU A 238 12.89 14.18 13.22
CA LEU A 238 11.50 13.76 13.37
C LEU A 238 10.55 14.57 12.47
N SER A 239 10.90 15.81 12.15
CA SER A 239 10.12 16.66 11.26
C SER A 239 10.24 16.27 9.78
N ASP A 240 11.18 15.42 9.43
CA ASP A 240 11.31 14.88 8.07
C ASP A 240 10.47 13.59 7.88
N VAL A 241 9.90 13.04 8.97
CA VAL A 241 9.14 11.79 8.96
C VAL A 241 7.64 12.08 9.09
N PHE A 242 6.87 11.65 8.11
CA PHE A 242 5.41 11.73 8.06
C PHE A 242 4.81 10.34 8.12
N LEU A 243 3.80 10.16 8.97
CA LEU A 243 3.14 8.87 9.18
C LEU A 243 1.71 8.87 8.64
N PHE A 244 1.26 7.73 8.14
CA PHE A 244 -0.04 7.56 7.49
C PHE A 244 -0.68 6.22 7.87
N PRO A 245 -2.04 6.09 7.75
CA PRO A 245 -2.74 4.85 8.10
C PRO A 245 -2.47 3.69 7.12
N ALA A 246 -1.85 3.94 5.96
CA ALA A 246 -1.50 2.92 4.97
C ALA A 246 -0.34 3.39 4.08
N GLY A 247 0.42 2.45 3.49
CA GLY A 247 1.48 2.78 2.52
C GLY A 247 0.98 3.56 1.31
N MET A 248 -0.19 3.19 0.75
CA MET A 248 -0.80 3.94 -0.34
C MET A 248 -1.23 5.36 0.07
N ALA A 249 -1.60 5.57 1.33
CA ALA A 249 -1.89 6.91 1.84
C ALA A 249 -0.62 7.77 1.85
N ALA A 250 0.54 7.19 2.19
CA ALA A 250 1.83 7.87 2.11
C ALA A 250 2.16 8.28 0.66
N ILE A 251 2.02 7.37 -0.31
CA ILE A 251 2.26 7.66 -1.74
C ILE A 251 1.26 8.71 -2.25
N ALA A 252 -0.03 8.56 -1.95
CA ALA A 252 -1.09 9.47 -2.40
C ALA A 252 -0.88 10.90 -1.86
N GLN A 253 -0.59 11.05 -0.57
CA GLN A 253 -0.36 12.34 0.07
C GLN A 253 0.95 12.99 -0.39
N THR A 254 2.02 12.21 -0.56
CA THR A 254 3.29 12.71 -1.13
C THR A 254 3.09 13.23 -2.55
N ALA A 255 2.42 12.47 -3.41
CA ALA A 255 2.14 12.89 -4.78
C ALA A 255 1.19 14.12 -4.82
N ALA A 256 0.17 14.16 -3.95
CA ALA A 256 -0.71 15.33 -3.83
C ALA A 256 0.07 16.57 -3.38
N ALA A 257 0.97 16.44 -2.40
CA ALA A 257 1.84 17.54 -1.94
C ALA A 257 2.77 18.04 -3.07
N ILE A 258 3.37 17.14 -3.85
CA ILE A 258 4.20 17.52 -5.02
C ILE A 258 3.34 18.26 -6.06
N LYS A 259 2.12 17.79 -6.33
CA LYS A 259 1.18 18.46 -7.22
C LYS A 259 0.88 19.90 -6.76
N CYS A 260 0.71 20.14 -5.47
CA CYS A 260 0.48 21.48 -4.90
C CYS A 260 1.70 22.43 -5.01
N LEU A 261 2.89 21.93 -5.36
CA LEU A 261 4.06 22.79 -5.61
C LEU A 261 4.04 23.46 -6.99
N ARG A 262 3.14 23.05 -7.87
CA ARG A 262 2.95 23.66 -9.19
C ARG A 262 2.30 25.04 -9.05
N PRO A 263 2.58 25.97 -9.97
CA PRO A 263 1.80 27.20 -10.07
C PRO A 263 0.30 26.89 -10.32
N GLU A 264 -0.60 27.62 -9.67
CA GLU A 264 -2.06 27.45 -9.84
C GLU A 264 -2.49 27.65 -11.30
N ASP A 265 -1.84 28.58 -12.01
CA ASP A 265 -2.13 28.93 -13.40
C ASP A 265 -1.39 28.02 -14.42
N SER A 266 -0.86 26.88 -14.00
CA SER A 266 -0.13 25.99 -14.91
C SER A 266 -1.06 25.46 -16.01
N PRO A 267 -0.81 25.75 -17.31
CA PRO A 267 -1.71 25.42 -18.41
C PRO A 267 -1.74 23.91 -18.73
N SER A 268 -0.74 23.16 -18.27
CA SER A 268 -0.63 21.71 -18.53
C SER A 268 -1.05 20.88 -17.32
N PRO A 269 -1.61 19.67 -17.51
CA PRO A 269 -1.85 18.74 -16.41
C PRO A 269 -0.55 18.37 -15.71
N PRO A 270 -0.61 17.95 -14.43
CA PRO A 270 0.56 17.42 -13.74
C PRO A 270 1.01 16.12 -14.42
N ARG A 271 2.32 15.92 -14.58
CA ARG A 271 2.89 14.74 -15.24
C ARG A 271 3.75 13.92 -14.31
N VAL A 272 3.61 12.60 -14.40
CA VAL A 272 4.41 11.64 -13.62
C VAL A 272 5.03 10.58 -14.53
N ALA A 273 6.30 10.30 -14.33
CA ALA A 273 6.95 9.10 -14.85
C ALA A 273 6.81 7.96 -13.83
N VAL A 274 6.26 6.84 -14.26
CA VAL A 274 6.17 5.59 -13.50
C VAL A 274 7.29 4.69 -14.03
N PHE A 275 8.34 4.47 -13.23
CA PHE A 275 9.54 3.78 -13.68
C PHE A 275 9.62 2.38 -13.07
N GLY A 276 9.39 1.35 -13.88
CA GLY A 276 9.32 -0.05 -13.51
C GLY A 276 7.88 -0.58 -13.43
N PHE A 277 7.77 -1.88 -13.09
CA PHE A 277 6.50 -2.51 -12.75
C PHE A 277 6.22 -2.27 -11.27
N LEU A 278 5.40 -1.28 -10.97
CA LEU A 278 5.12 -0.88 -9.59
C LEU A 278 3.90 -1.62 -9.02
N TYR A 279 3.71 -1.49 -7.72
CA TYR A 279 2.51 -1.98 -7.04
C TYR A 279 1.23 -1.53 -7.78
N VAL A 280 0.31 -2.45 -7.95
CA VAL A 280 -0.88 -2.32 -8.82
C VAL A 280 -1.70 -1.04 -8.62
N ASP A 281 -1.74 -0.50 -7.41
CA ASP A 281 -2.51 0.70 -7.09
C ASP A 281 -1.73 2.00 -7.25
N THR A 282 -0.39 1.97 -7.34
CA THR A 282 0.44 3.19 -7.43
C THR A 282 0.12 3.99 -8.69
N ASN A 283 0.15 3.38 -9.87
CA ASN A 283 -0.22 4.07 -11.10
C ASN A 283 -1.68 4.54 -11.09
N LYS A 284 -2.58 3.71 -10.52
CA LYS A 284 -4.02 4.02 -10.46
C LYS A 284 -4.33 5.21 -9.55
N VAL A 285 -3.64 5.36 -8.40
CA VAL A 285 -3.83 6.54 -7.54
C VAL A 285 -3.29 7.80 -8.20
N LEU A 286 -2.15 7.74 -8.86
CA LEU A 286 -1.55 8.89 -9.55
C LEU A 286 -2.43 9.37 -10.70
N SER A 287 -2.84 8.47 -11.60
CA SER A 287 -3.60 8.84 -12.80
C SER A 287 -5.09 9.06 -12.51
N ARG A 288 -5.77 8.08 -11.87
CA ARG A 288 -7.23 8.10 -11.73
C ARG A 288 -7.72 8.98 -10.59
N VAL A 289 -6.99 9.01 -9.45
CA VAL A 289 -7.39 9.80 -8.28
C VAL A 289 -6.81 11.20 -8.30
N LEU A 290 -5.50 11.33 -8.50
CA LEU A 290 -4.81 12.61 -8.45
C LEU A 290 -4.79 13.36 -9.78
N GLY A 291 -5.10 12.68 -10.89
CA GLY A 291 -5.21 13.27 -12.22
C GLY A 291 -3.87 13.64 -12.86
N TYR A 292 -2.82 12.90 -12.53
CA TYR A 292 -1.57 13.00 -13.26
C TYR A 292 -1.68 12.36 -14.66
N GLU A 293 -1.05 12.99 -15.64
CA GLU A 293 -0.71 12.34 -16.90
C GLU A 293 0.48 11.41 -16.66
N ALA A 294 0.22 10.10 -16.60
CA ALA A 294 1.22 9.10 -16.29
C ALA A 294 1.91 8.58 -17.57
N VAL A 295 3.24 8.59 -17.59
CA VAL A 295 4.07 7.97 -18.62
C VAL A 295 4.79 6.78 -18.01
N GLN A 296 4.66 5.61 -18.64
CA GLN A 296 5.19 4.36 -18.11
C GLN A 296 6.52 4.01 -18.77
N TYR A 297 7.51 3.63 -17.97
CA TYR A 297 8.82 3.14 -18.42
C TYR A 297 9.12 1.79 -17.77
N HIS A 298 9.79 0.89 -18.49
CA HIS A 298 10.30 -0.35 -17.91
C HIS A 298 11.55 -0.07 -17.04
N SER A 299 11.86 -0.98 -16.13
CA SER A 299 13.08 -0.90 -15.30
C SER A 299 14.30 -1.48 -16.05
N THR A 300 14.60 -0.93 -17.23
CA THR A 300 15.70 -1.35 -18.09
C THR A 300 16.61 -0.20 -18.49
N PRO A 301 17.89 -0.43 -18.85
CA PRO A 301 18.77 0.61 -19.36
C PRO A 301 18.19 1.34 -20.57
N ALA A 302 17.59 0.62 -21.53
CA ALA A 302 16.99 1.20 -22.73
C ALA A 302 15.82 2.14 -22.39
N SER A 303 15.01 1.79 -21.40
CA SER A 303 13.91 2.66 -20.95
C SER A 303 14.41 3.90 -20.19
N LEU A 304 15.56 3.79 -19.53
CA LEU A 304 16.22 4.93 -18.91
C LEU A 304 16.80 5.89 -19.96
N ASP A 305 17.33 5.36 -21.07
CA ASP A 305 17.75 6.15 -22.23
C ASP A 305 16.56 6.85 -22.89
N ALA A 306 15.43 6.15 -23.03
CA ALA A 306 14.19 6.73 -23.55
C ALA A 306 13.66 7.85 -22.66
N LEU A 307 13.63 7.67 -21.33
CA LEU A 307 13.26 8.72 -20.37
C LEU A 307 14.15 9.95 -20.54
N GLU A 308 15.48 9.78 -20.63
CA GLU A 308 16.41 10.89 -20.81
C GLU A 308 16.15 11.64 -22.12
N ALA A 309 15.93 10.92 -23.23
CA ALA A 309 15.59 11.50 -24.53
C ALA A 309 14.28 12.30 -24.47
N ASP A 310 13.24 11.78 -23.80
CA ASP A 310 11.95 12.47 -23.62
C ASP A 310 12.10 13.76 -22.81
N LEU A 311 12.91 13.72 -21.76
CA LEU A 311 13.22 14.90 -20.93
C LEU A 311 13.98 15.96 -21.72
N GLU A 312 14.96 15.56 -22.54
CA GLU A 312 15.70 16.47 -23.42
C GLU A 312 14.79 17.11 -24.46
N ALA A 313 13.94 16.32 -25.14
CA ALA A 313 13.00 16.82 -26.12
C ALA A 313 12.02 17.84 -25.51
N SER A 314 11.49 17.53 -24.31
CA SER A 314 10.62 18.42 -23.54
C SER A 314 11.30 19.76 -23.20
N SER A 315 12.55 19.69 -22.74
CA SER A 315 13.34 20.89 -22.38
C SER A 315 13.63 21.79 -23.58
N ARG A 316 13.96 21.20 -24.74
CA ARG A 316 14.18 21.94 -25.99
C ARG A 316 12.91 22.63 -26.49
N ALA A 317 11.77 21.96 -26.43
CA ALA A 317 10.48 22.51 -26.84
C ALA A 317 10.09 23.75 -26.00
N THR A 318 10.31 23.71 -24.69
CA THR A 318 10.00 24.81 -23.78
C THR A 318 10.93 26.02 -24.01
N GLY A 319 12.19 25.79 -24.42
CA GLY A 319 13.14 26.87 -24.73
C GLY A 319 12.89 27.54 -26.09
N ALA A 320 12.24 26.84 -27.04
CA ALA A 320 11.97 27.32 -28.38
C ALA A 320 10.63 28.08 -28.51
N ASP A 321 9.62 27.72 -27.69
CA ASP A 321 8.30 28.36 -27.66
C ASP A 321 7.77 28.45 -26.22
N PRO A 322 7.79 29.64 -25.63
CA PRO A 322 7.25 29.86 -24.27
C PRO A 322 5.73 29.57 -24.16
N THR A 323 5.01 29.51 -25.30
CA THR A 323 3.58 29.18 -25.33
C THR A 323 3.32 27.71 -25.58
N ALA A 324 4.35 26.92 -25.93
CA ALA A 324 4.23 25.47 -26.04
C ALA A 324 3.83 24.90 -24.67
N THR A 325 2.77 24.13 -24.64
CA THR A 325 2.34 23.41 -23.45
C THR A 325 3.49 22.52 -22.97
N SER A 326 4.17 22.95 -21.91
CA SER A 326 5.36 22.28 -21.39
C SER A 326 5.01 20.84 -20.97
N LYS A 327 5.62 19.87 -21.63
CA LYS A 327 5.56 18.46 -21.21
C LYS A 327 6.51 18.18 -20.02
N ARG A 328 6.74 19.20 -19.20
CA ARG A 328 7.63 19.09 -18.03
C ARG A 328 7.14 18.00 -17.09
N LEU A 329 8.06 17.15 -16.64
CA LEU A 329 7.82 16.16 -15.60
C LEU A 329 7.79 16.84 -14.24
N ASP A 330 6.82 16.50 -13.39
CA ASP A 330 6.73 17.01 -12.01
C ASP A 330 7.22 15.99 -11.00
N LEU A 331 7.02 14.70 -11.30
CA LEU A 331 7.25 13.58 -10.39
C LEU A 331 7.75 12.35 -11.16
N LEU A 332 8.71 11.64 -10.59
CA LEU A 332 9.03 10.26 -10.96
C LEU A 332 8.83 9.37 -9.73
N VAL A 333 8.13 8.25 -9.90
CA VAL A 333 7.95 7.23 -8.86
C VAL A 333 8.55 5.92 -9.32
N THR A 334 9.32 5.28 -8.43
CA THR A 334 9.89 3.94 -8.64
C THR A 334 9.90 3.14 -7.35
N GLU A 335 10.04 1.81 -7.44
CA GLU A 335 10.25 0.89 -6.32
C GLU A 335 11.71 0.42 -6.26
N PHE A 336 12.23 0.19 -5.05
CA PHE A 336 13.59 -0.31 -4.90
C PHE A 336 13.70 -1.41 -3.83
N PRO A 337 13.87 -2.71 -4.22
CA PRO A 337 13.62 -3.24 -5.57
C PRO A 337 12.13 -3.36 -5.90
N GLY A 338 11.80 -3.47 -7.19
CA GLY A 338 10.42 -3.58 -7.67
C GLY A 338 9.79 -4.94 -7.35
N ASN A 339 8.51 -4.96 -7.05
CA ASN A 339 7.70 -6.15 -6.87
C ASN A 339 6.88 -6.44 -8.15
N PRO A 340 6.91 -7.65 -8.76
CA PRO A 340 7.40 -8.93 -8.20
C PRO A 340 8.78 -9.38 -8.69
N LEU A 341 9.40 -8.71 -9.68
CA LEU A 341 10.62 -9.22 -10.34
C LEU A 341 11.92 -8.81 -9.62
N LEU A 342 11.84 -8.07 -8.53
CA LEU A 342 12.96 -7.70 -7.64
C LEU A 342 14.13 -7.00 -8.36
N GLN A 343 13.87 -6.33 -9.49
CA GLN A 343 14.84 -5.51 -10.18
C GLN A 343 15.03 -4.18 -9.47
N ALA A 344 16.28 -3.72 -9.35
CA ALA A 344 16.63 -2.41 -8.84
C ALA A 344 16.84 -1.43 -10.01
N PRO A 345 16.29 -0.21 -9.98
CA PRO A 345 16.59 0.81 -10.98
C PRO A 345 17.98 1.43 -10.75
N ASP A 346 18.58 2.03 -11.78
CA ASP A 346 19.77 2.89 -11.64
C ASP A 346 19.36 4.22 -10.98
N LEU A 347 19.28 4.21 -9.65
CA LEU A 347 18.83 5.34 -8.85
C LEU A 347 19.77 6.54 -8.95
N GLU A 348 21.07 6.31 -9.17
CA GLU A 348 22.06 7.39 -9.36
C GLU A 348 21.75 8.18 -10.63
N ARG A 349 21.48 7.49 -11.75
CA ARG A 349 21.13 8.15 -13.01
C ARG A 349 19.77 8.85 -12.89
N LEU A 350 18.77 8.21 -12.28
CA LEU A 350 17.47 8.84 -12.02
C LEU A 350 17.60 10.12 -11.17
N GLY A 351 18.40 10.09 -10.11
CA GLY A 351 18.67 11.25 -9.28
C GLY A 351 19.41 12.38 -10.02
N ARG A 352 20.34 12.06 -10.93
CA ARG A 352 20.97 13.07 -11.80
C ARG A 352 19.96 13.72 -12.75
N LEU A 353 19.06 12.92 -13.35
CA LEU A 353 17.99 13.43 -14.23
C LEU A 353 17.02 14.31 -13.45
N ALA A 354 16.62 13.90 -12.23
CA ALA A 354 15.75 14.66 -11.37
C ALA A 354 16.30 16.06 -11.07
N ARG A 355 17.60 16.14 -10.71
CA ARG A 355 18.28 17.42 -10.47
C ARG A 355 18.42 18.26 -11.75
N LYS A 356 18.79 17.64 -12.89
CA LYS A 356 18.99 18.32 -14.19
C LYS A 356 17.69 18.94 -14.72
N TYR A 357 16.57 18.22 -14.62
CA TYR A 357 15.31 18.62 -15.22
C TYR A 357 14.27 19.15 -14.22
N GLY A 358 14.57 19.12 -12.92
CA GLY A 358 13.81 19.77 -11.87
C GLY A 358 12.47 19.10 -11.57
N PHE A 359 12.41 17.78 -11.47
CA PHE A 359 11.27 17.01 -10.99
C PHE A 359 11.61 16.31 -9.66
N ALA A 360 10.57 15.97 -8.86
CA ALA A 360 10.75 15.24 -7.63
C ALA A 360 10.91 13.74 -7.89
N LEU A 361 11.85 13.09 -7.18
CA LEU A 361 12.09 11.64 -7.23
C LEU A 361 11.59 10.98 -5.95
N VAL A 362 10.58 10.13 -6.07
CA VAL A 362 9.98 9.35 -4.97
C VAL A 362 10.29 7.87 -5.15
N VAL A 363 10.83 7.26 -4.11
CA VAL A 363 11.20 5.84 -4.09
C VAL A 363 10.35 5.12 -3.04
N ASP A 364 9.70 4.03 -3.43
CA ASP A 364 9.06 3.09 -2.50
C ASP A 364 10.07 2.00 -2.12
N ASP A 365 10.47 1.95 -0.85
CA ASP A 365 11.43 0.99 -0.32
C ASP A 365 10.78 -0.18 0.45
N THR A 366 9.47 -0.34 0.33
CA THR A 366 8.69 -1.32 1.10
C THR A 366 9.28 -2.73 1.07
N VAL A 367 9.84 -3.14 -0.07
CA VAL A 367 10.46 -4.47 -0.24
C VAL A 367 11.92 -4.45 0.22
N GLY A 368 12.68 -3.44 -0.16
CA GLY A 368 14.11 -3.32 0.19
C GLY A 368 14.33 -3.04 1.67
N THR A 369 13.58 -2.13 2.22
CA THR A 369 13.60 -1.63 3.60
C THR A 369 14.86 -0.85 3.98
N HIS A 370 14.68 0.16 4.82
CA HIS A 370 15.80 0.90 5.38
C HIS A 370 16.72 0.09 6.32
N ALA A 371 16.35 -1.15 6.68
CA ALA A 371 17.26 -2.03 7.39
C ALA A 371 18.35 -2.60 6.48
N ASN A 372 18.04 -2.83 5.21
CA ASN A 372 19.00 -3.35 4.23
C ASN A 372 19.68 -2.25 3.40
N LEU A 373 19.00 -1.12 3.15
CA LEU A 373 19.36 -0.14 2.11
C LEU A 373 19.46 1.28 2.65
N SER A 374 20.36 2.08 2.04
CA SER A 374 20.49 3.53 2.26
C SER A 374 20.12 4.26 0.97
N LEU A 375 18.84 4.61 0.79
CA LEU A 375 18.32 5.19 -0.45
C LEU A 375 18.07 6.69 -0.36
N LEU A 376 17.75 7.22 0.84
CA LEU A 376 17.22 8.57 1.01
C LEU A 376 18.16 9.66 0.50
N ALA A 377 19.48 9.48 0.60
CA ALA A 377 20.47 10.44 0.08
C ALA A 377 20.40 10.62 -1.45
N HIS A 378 19.75 9.69 -2.17
CA HIS A 378 19.74 9.63 -3.64
C HIS A 378 18.38 9.98 -4.26
N CYS A 379 17.37 10.30 -3.43
CA CYS A 379 16.03 10.71 -3.86
C CYS A 379 15.49 11.84 -2.98
N ASP A 380 14.33 12.38 -3.32
CA ASP A 380 13.71 13.45 -2.56
C ASP A 380 12.83 12.94 -1.41
N VAL A 381 12.16 11.81 -1.64
CA VAL A 381 11.27 11.17 -0.65
C VAL A 381 11.39 9.66 -0.75
N VAL A 382 11.46 9.00 0.41
CA VAL A 382 11.24 7.55 0.51
C VAL A 382 9.88 7.30 1.13
N CYS A 383 9.03 6.55 0.42
CA CYS A 383 7.76 6.04 0.92
C CYS A 383 7.90 4.57 1.32
N THR A 384 7.26 4.17 2.43
CA THR A 384 7.29 2.79 2.91
C THR A 384 5.91 2.35 3.37
N SER A 385 5.46 1.17 2.97
CA SER A 385 4.32 0.51 3.61
C SER A 385 4.75 -0.16 4.92
N LEU A 386 4.48 0.48 6.04
CA LEU A 386 4.78 -0.04 7.39
C LEU A 386 3.95 -1.31 7.72
N THR A 387 2.88 -1.56 6.97
CA THR A 387 2.05 -2.78 7.01
C THR A 387 2.87 -4.06 6.84
N LYS A 388 3.96 -3.96 6.05
CA LYS A 388 4.76 -5.10 5.58
C LYS A 388 5.80 -5.50 6.65
N MET A 389 7.01 -5.74 6.26
CA MET A 389 8.07 -6.24 7.18
C MET A 389 8.32 -5.31 8.37
N PHE A 390 8.01 -4.00 8.28
CA PHE A 390 8.16 -3.10 9.42
C PHE A 390 7.26 -3.52 10.61
N SER A 391 5.97 -3.81 10.37
CA SER A 391 5.09 -4.46 11.34
C SER A 391 5.39 -5.95 11.49
N GLY A 392 5.47 -6.68 10.38
CA GLY A 392 5.68 -8.12 10.30
C GLY A 392 4.52 -8.98 10.80
N ALA A 393 3.69 -8.48 11.71
CA ALA A 393 2.64 -9.25 12.35
C ALA A 393 1.39 -9.48 11.49
N CYS A 394 1.27 -8.79 10.36
CA CYS A 394 0.13 -8.91 9.41
C CYS A 394 -1.25 -8.61 10.03
N ASP A 395 -1.33 -7.67 10.97
CA ASP A 395 -2.53 -7.35 11.76
C ASP A 395 -2.80 -5.85 11.93
N VAL A 396 -2.01 -5.00 11.29
CA VAL A 396 -2.15 -3.55 11.29
C VAL A 396 -1.60 -2.96 10.00
N MET A 397 -2.25 -1.91 9.50
CA MET A 397 -1.74 -1.11 8.38
C MET A 397 -1.05 0.16 8.85
N GLY A 398 -0.11 0.64 8.06
CA GLY A 398 0.56 1.92 8.22
C GLY A 398 1.42 2.27 7.02
N GLY A 399 1.83 3.53 6.95
CA GLY A 399 2.74 4.04 5.93
C GLY A 399 3.62 5.16 6.47
N SER A 400 4.74 5.41 5.82
CA SER A 400 5.58 6.56 6.08
C SER A 400 6.06 7.21 4.80
N ALA A 401 6.29 8.52 4.84
CA ALA A 401 7.08 9.26 3.88
C ALA A 401 8.19 9.98 4.63
N VAL A 402 9.43 9.81 4.17
CA VAL A 402 10.61 10.41 4.77
C VAL A 402 11.21 11.37 3.75
N LEU A 403 11.27 12.65 4.08
CA LEU A 403 11.87 13.67 3.24
C LEU A 403 13.39 13.65 3.37
N ASN A 404 14.08 13.75 2.25
CA ASN A 404 15.52 13.96 2.26
C ASN A 404 15.83 15.38 2.76
N PRO A 405 16.55 15.55 3.88
CA PRO A 405 16.93 16.86 4.40
C PRO A 405 17.72 17.73 3.42
N ALA A 406 18.45 17.11 2.48
CA ALA A 406 19.22 17.80 1.45
C ALA A 406 18.42 18.08 0.15
N SER A 407 17.16 17.63 0.05
CA SER A 407 16.33 17.86 -1.13
C SER A 407 15.96 19.34 -1.29
N PRO A 408 16.00 19.90 -2.52
CA PRO A 408 15.51 21.25 -2.79
C PRO A 408 13.99 21.40 -2.58
N TYR A 409 13.28 20.29 -2.48
CA TYR A 409 11.84 20.25 -2.22
C TYR A 409 11.49 20.16 -0.73
N ARG A 410 12.44 19.83 0.14
CA ARG A 410 12.21 19.47 1.56
C ARG A 410 11.28 20.43 2.29
N ASP A 411 11.58 21.74 2.29
CA ASP A 411 10.81 22.72 3.05
C ASP A 411 9.41 22.97 2.46
N ARG A 412 9.29 22.93 1.13
CA ARG A 412 8.01 23.11 0.45
C ARG A 412 7.12 21.89 0.62
N LEU A 413 7.67 20.67 0.48
CA LEU A 413 6.96 19.42 0.71
C LEU A 413 6.59 19.27 2.18
N GLY A 414 7.49 19.59 3.12
CA GLY A 414 7.21 19.58 4.53
C GLY A 414 5.99 20.43 4.86
N ARG A 415 5.96 21.68 4.42
CA ARG A 415 4.80 22.57 4.61
C ARG A 415 3.54 22.03 3.95
N ALA A 416 3.62 21.51 2.73
CA ALA A 416 2.44 20.96 2.03
C ALA A 416 1.87 19.72 2.73
N LEU A 417 2.73 18.84 3.22
CA LEU A 417 2.33 17.68 4.02
C LEU A 417 1.79 18.11 5.40
N GLU A 418 2.39 19.12 6.04
CA GLU A 418 1.93 19.66 7.32
C GLU A 418 0.56 20.36 7.22
N CYS A 419 0.31 21.11 6.17
CA CYS A 419 -1.02 21.70 5.93
C CYS A 419 -2.11 20.65 5.77
N GLY A 420 -1.80 19.51 5.14
CA GLY A 420 -2.65 18.34 5.11
C GLY A 420 -2.70 17.54 6.44
N ARG A 421 -1.62 17.60 7.24
CA ARG A 421 -1.38 16.82 8.45
C ARG A 421 -2.18 17.29 9.66
N ALA A 422 -2.30 18.59 9.91
CA ALA A 422 -2.98 19.07 11.12
C ALA A 422 -4.42 18.56 11.26
N GLU A 423 -5.04 18.16 10.14
CA GLU A 423 -6.35 17.50 10.14
C GLU A 423 -6.28 15.98 9.80
N ALA A 424 -5.24 15.50 9.12
CA ALA A 424 -5.22 14.17 8.52
C ALA A 424 -4.40 13.13 9.30
N GLU A 425 -3.22 13.47 9.82
CA GLU A 425 -2.33 12.49 10.44
C GLU A 425 -2.77 12.11 11.86
N GLU A 426 -3.00 13.09 12.73
CA GLU A 426 -3.39 12.83 14.13
C GLU A 426 -4.77 12.19 14.25
N ARG A 427 -5.63 12.38 13.23
CA ARG A 427 -7.02 11.88 13.20
C ARG A 427 -7.24 10.73 12.22
N ALA A 428 -6.36 10.56 11.23
CA ALA A 428 -6.50 9.52 10.23
C ALA A 428 -6.04 8.16 10.75
N TRP A 429 -5.04 8.12 11.61
CA TRP A 429 -4.53 6.87 12.15
C TRP A 429 -5.09 6.61 13.55
N PHE A 430 -5.86 5.56 13.67
CA PHE A 430 -6.52 5.20 14.93
C PHE A 430 -5.48 4.84 16.01
N TRP A 431 -5.66 5.35 17.22
CA TRP A 431 -4.67 5.24 18.32
C TRP A 431 -4.25 3.80 18.64
N GLU A 432 -5.19 2.83 18.63
CA GLU A 432 -4.84 1.42 18.85
C GLU A 432 -4.00 0.84 17.71
N ASP A 433 -4.21 1.30 16.46
CA ASP A 433 -3.38 0.89 15.32
C ASP A 433 -1.96 1.43 15.47
N VAL A 434 -1.79 2.66 15.97
CA VAL A 434 -0.47 3.26 16.25
C VAL A 434 0.24 2.48 17.35
N VAL A 435 -0.44 2.19 18.46
CA VAL A 435 0.10 1.37 19.56
C VAL A 435 0.50 -0.02 19.06
N ARG A 436 -0.33 -0.62 18.21
CA ARG A 436 -0.05 -1.94 17.61
C ARG A 436 1.17 -1.89 16.70
N MET A 437 1.26 -0.90 15.82
CA MET A 437 2.39 -0.69 14.91
C MET A 437 3.70 -0.46 15.68
N GLU A 438 3.66 0.41 16.71
CA GLU A 438 4.83 0.68 17.53
C GLU A 438 5.36 -0.60 18.19
N ARG A 439 4.47 -1.38 18.80
CA ARG A 439 4.82 -2.66 19.44
C ARG A 439 5.41 -3.66 18.43
N ASN A 440 4.77 -3.80 17.29
CA ASN A 440 5.16 -4.78 16.27
C ASN A 440 6.51 -4.47 15.64
N SER A 441 6.92 -3.19 15.58
CA SER A 441 8.13 -2.76 14.88
C SER A 441 9.39 -2.67 15.76
N ARG A 442 9.32 -3.05 17.04
CA ARG A 442 10.45 -2.91 17.98
C ARG A 442 11.67 -3.74 17.60
N ASP A 443 11.46 -4.91 17.01
CA ASP A 443 12.48 -5.87 16.57
C ASP A 443 12.64 -5.91 15.03
N PHE A 444 12.26 -4.85 14.34
CA PHE A 444 12.19 -4.79 12.89
C PHE A 444 13.50 -5.18 12.20
N SER A 445 14.65 -4.59 12.59
CA SER A 445 15.93 -4.85 11.93
C SER A 445 16.37 -6.31 12.09
N GLU A 446 16.21 -6.89 13.29
CA GLU A 446 16.53 -8.30 13.56
C GLU A 446 15.69 -9.23 12.67
N ARG A 447 14.38 -8.91 12.54
CA ARG A 447 13.48 -9.70 11.68
C ARG A 447 13.83 -9.61 10.21
N VAL A 448 14.21 -8.42 9.73
CA VAL A 448 14.65 -8.23 8.33
C VAL A 448 15.89 -9.08 8.05
N HIS A 449 16.89 -9.06 8.91
CA HIS A 449 18.13 -9.85 8.73
C HIS A 449 17.82 -11.35 8.70
N ARG A 450 17.01 -11.86 9.63
CA ARG A 450 16.62 -13.27 9.66
C ARG A 450 15.85 -13.69 8.42
N ALA A 451 14.85 -12.90 8.01
CA ALA A 451 14.06 -13.20 6.82
C ALA A 451 14.91 -13.14 5.54
N SER A 452 15.86 -12.18 5.45
CA SER A 452 16.79 -12.09 4.32
C SER A 452 17.69 -13.33 4.22
N GLU A 453 18.21 -13.83 5.34
CA GLU A 453 19.06 -15.04 5.34
C GLU A 453 18.24 -16.28 4.95
N ASN A 454 17.03 -16.43 5.47
CA ASN A 454 16.11 -17.49 5.07
C ASN A 454 15.79 -17.41 3.56
N ALA A 455 15.49 -16.22 3.04
CA ALA A 455 15.20 -16.03 1.62
C ALA A 455 16.40 -16.36 0.72
N ARG A 456 17.61 -15.99 1.13
CA ARG A 456 18.84 -16.33 0.42
C ARG A 456 19.01 -17.86 0.27
N ARG A 457 18.74 -18.62 1.32
CA ARG A 457 18.80 -20.08 1.30
C ARG A 457 17.74 -20.69 0.41
N VAL A 458 16.48 -20.24 0.54
CA VAL A 458 15.36 -20.67 -0.31
C VAL A 458 15.66 -20.38 -1.79
N ALA A 459 16.13 -19.18 -2.13
CA ALA A 459 16.53 -18.83 -3.50
C ALA A 459 17.62 -19.74 -4.05
N GLY A 460 18.60 -20.12 -3.19
CA GLY A 460 19.64 -21.07 -3.56
C GLY A 460 19.12 -22.49 -3.85
N MET A 461 18.12 -22.97 -3.11
CA MET A 461 17.46 -24.25 -3.38
C MET A 461 16.68 -24.22 -4.71
N LEU A 462 15.87 -23.18 -4.91
CA LEU A 462 15.07 -23.02 -6.12
C LEU A 462 15.92 -22.97 -7.39
N ARG A 463 17.06 -22.29 -7.35
CA ARG A 463 17.99 -22.21 -8.50
C ARG A 463 18.64 -23.55 -8.87
N ARG A 464 18.66 -24.52 -7.98
CA ARG A 464 19.21 -25.85 -8.25
C ARG A 464 18.19 -26.85 -8.78
N SER A 465 16.90 -26.52 -8.73
CA SER A 465 15.83 -27.41 -9.22
C SER A 465 15.71 -27.36 -10.73
N GLU A 466 15.58 -28.53 -11.36
CA GLU A 466 15.40 -28.66 -12.78
C GLU A 466 14.01 -28.18 -13.26
N SER A 467 13.00 -28.11 -12.37
CA SER A 467 11.66 -27.63 -12.72
C SER A 467 11.58 -26.09 -12.81
N VAL A 468 12.54 -25.37 -12.22
CA VAL A 468 12.58 -23.90 -12.19
C VAL A 468 13.31 -23.35 -13.40
N SER A 469 12.69 -22.40 -14.11
CA SER A 469 13.33 -21.70 -15.22
C SER A 469 14.03 -20.42 -14.78
N GLU A 470 13.46 -19.68 -13.79
CA GLU A 470 14.03 -18.44 -13.31
C GLU A 470 13.64 -18.15 -11.85
N VAL A 471 14.58 -17.60 -11.08
CA VAL A 471 14.37 -17.13 -9.72
C VAL A 471 14.70 -15.65 -9.67
N TYR A 472 13.67 -14.83 -9.47
CA TYR A 472 13.80 -13.40 -9.29
C TYR A 472 14.10 -13.09 -7.82
N TYR A 473 15.30 -12.62 -7.56
CA TYR A 473 15.81 -12.25 -6.24
C TYR A 473 16.97 -11.27 -6.45
N PRO A 474 17.17 -10.21 -5.64
CA PRO A 474 18.21 -9.20 -5.92
C PRO A 474 19.61 -9.81 -6.05
N LEU A 475 19.97 -10.75 -5.16
CA LEU A 475 21.23 -11.49 -5.29
C LEU A 475 21.19 -12.41 -6.53
N GLY A 476 22.10 -12.19 -7.46
CA GLY A 476 22.20 -12.93 -8.73
C GLY A 476 21.23 -12.43 -9.80
N SER A 477 20.60 -11.27 -9.61
CA SER A 477 19.81 -10.59 -10.66
C SER A 477 20.70 -9.79 -11.61
N PRO A 478 20.21 -9.47 -12.82
CA PRO A 478 20.91 -8.57 -13.74
C PRO A 478 21.15 -7.16 -13.18
N THR A 479 20.43 -6.76 -12.13
CA THR A 479 20.50 -5.44 -11.49
C THR A 479 21.16 -5.49 -10.11
N GLN A 480 21.85 -6.58 -9.78
CA GLN A 480 22.51 -6.74 -8.47
C GLN A 480 23.48 -5.62 -8.19
N ASP A 481 24.29 -5.20 -9.17
CA ASP A 481 25.29 -4.13 -8.98
C ASP A 481 24.63 -2.79 -8.59
N TRP A 482 23.41 -2.50 -9.09
CA TRP A 482 22.67 -1.32 -8.67
C TRP A 482 22.10 -1.48 -7.26
N TYR A 483 21.64 -2.68 -6.88
CA TYR A 483 21.20 -2.98 -5.52
C TYR A 483 22.35 -2.83 -4.52
N ASP A 484 23.52 -3.43 -4.81
CA ASP A 484 24.68 -3.47 -3.93
C ASP A 484 25.30 -2.08 -3.65
N ARG A 485 25.12 -1.11 -4.56
CA ARG A 485 25.57 0.29 -4.32
C ARG A 485 24.91 0.93 -3.10
N TYR A 486 23.69 0.55 -2.79
CA TYR A 486 22.90 1.13 -1.70
C TYR A 486 22.70 0.16 -0.54
N ARG A 487 23.18 -1.06 -0.67
CA ARG A 487 23.11 -2.06 0.38
C ARG A 487 24.04 -1.68 1.54
N LYS A 488 23.49 -1.63 2.75
CA LYS A 488 24.26 -1.40 3.97
C LYS A 488 25.26 -2.55 4.20
N GLU A 489 26.32 -2.29 4.91
CA GLU A 489 27.37 -3.28 5.20
C GLU A 489 26.80 -4.57 5.81
N ASP A 490 25.88 -4.42 6.75
CA ASP A 490 25.13 -5.52 7.40
C ASP A 490 23.81 -5.86 6.72
N GLY A 491 23.45 -5.20 5.60
CA GLY A 491 22.20 -5.38 4.88
C GLY A 491 22.16 -6.67 4.07
N GLY A 492 20.96 -7.29 4.03
CA GLY A 492 20.67 -8.46 3.20
C GLY A 492 20.06 -8.07 1.83
N TYR A 493 19.63 -9.10 1.09
CA TYR A 493 18.95 -8.94 -0.21
C TYR A 493 17.42 -8.99 -0.11
N GLY A 494 16.89 -8.85 1.12
CA GLY A 494 15.46 -8.83 1.37
C GLY A 494 14.85 -10.23 1.49
N TYR A 495 13.57 -10.23 1.77
CA TYR A 495 12.75 -11.38 2.15
C TYR A 495 11.80 -11.86 1.05
N LEU A 496 11.75 -11.16 -0.09
CA LEU A 496 10.83 -11.44 -1.19
C LEU A 496 11.58 -12.07 -2.36
N LEU A 497 10.97 -13.09 -2.96
CA LEU A 497 11.44 -13.71 -4.20
C LEU A 497 10.25 -14.14 -5.06
N SER A 498 10.47 -14.26 -6.37
CA SER A 498 9.49 -14.82 -7.30
C SER A 498 10.12 -15.91 -8.15
N ILE A 499 9.28 -16.82 -8.63
CA ILE A 499 9.71 -18.06 -9.31
C ILE A 499 8.90 -18.20 -10.59
N LYS A 500 9.60 -18.46 -11.69
CA LYS A 500 9.03 -18.92 -12.94
C LYS A 500 9.43 -20.39 -13.12
N PHE A 501 8.45 -21.25 -13.32
CA PHE A 501 8.68 -22.67 -13.62
C PHE A 501 8.81 -22.87 -15.13
N LYS A 502 9.30 -24.04 -15.56
CA LYS A 502 9.39 -24.38 -16.99
C LYS A 502 8.02 -24.54 -17.62
N THR A 503 7.02 -24.98 -16.84
CA THR A 503 5.63 -25.12 -17.31
C THR A 503 4.64 -24.60 -16.26
N PRO A 504 3.46 -24.10 -16.67
CA PRO A 504 2.41 -23.70 -15.74
C PRO A 504 1.93 -24.84 -14.82
N ALA A 505 1.92 -26.09 -15.31
CA ALA A 505 1.55 -27.24 -14.49
C ALA A 505 2.50 -27.45 -13.31
N GLN A 506 3.81 -27.23 -13.50
CA GLN A 506 4.81 -27.27 -12.43
C GLN A 506 4.62 -26.16 -11.40
N ALA A 507 4.25 -24.94 -11.84
CA ALA A 507 3.93 -23.85 -10.93
C ALA A 507 2.73 -24.19 -10.04
N VAL A 508 1.67 -24.74 -10.62
CA VAL A 508 0.48 -25.20 -9.88
C VAL A 508 0.82 -26.32 -8.89
N ALA A 509 1.57 -27.33 -9.33
CA ALA A 509 1.97 -28.44 -8.46
C ALA A 509 2.84 -28.00 -7.29
N PHE A 510 3.82 -27.14 -7.56
CA PHE A 510 4.63 -26.52 -6.52
C PHE A 510 3.79 -25.74 -5.52
N TYR A 511 2.94 -24.84 -6.02
CA TYR A 511 2.08 -24.01 -5.17
C TYR A 511 1.18 -24.86 -4.28
N ASP A 512 0.51 -25.85 -4.85
CA ASP A 512 -0.44 -26.70 -4.13
C ASP A 512 0.23 -27.60 -3.08
N ALA A 513 1.47 -28.04 -3.35
CA ALA A 513 2.26 -28.88 -2.45
C ALA A 513 3.04 -28.10 -1.38
N LEU A 514 3.31 -26.80 -1.62
CA LEU A 514 4.05 -25.97 -0.66
C LEU A 514 3.20 -25.74 0.60
N ASP A 515 3.66 -26.26 1.72
CA ASP A 515 2.99 -26.19 3.01
C ASP A 515 3.45 -24.97 3.80
N VAL A 516 2.93 -23.80 3.42
CA VAL A 516 3.08 -22.50 4.08
C VAL A 516 1.76 -21.73 4.02
N ALA A 517 1.64 -20.64 4.73
CA ALA A 517 0.49 -19.74 4.55
C ALA A 517 0.44 -19.20 3.10
N LYS A 518 -0.76 -19.12 2.51
CA LYS A 518 -0.93 -18.72 1.11
C LYS A 518 -1.98 -17.64 0.99
N GLY A 519 -1.67 -16.56 0.28
CA GLY A 519 -2.60 -15.45 0.10
C GLY A 519 -1.92 -14.13 -0.24
N PRO A 520 -2.72 -13.04 -0.31
CA PRO A 520 -2.21 -11.70 -0.58
C PRO A 520 -1.32 -11.17 0.54
N SER A 521 -0.58 -10.10 0.27
CA SER A 521 0.37 -9.43 1.13
C SER A 521 1.80 -9.98 0.98
N LEU A 522 2.72 -9.47 1.78
CA LEU A 522 4.14 -9.82 1.87
C LEU A 522 4.75 -9.19 3.13
N GLY A 523 5.99 -9.53 3.46
CA GLY A 523 6.70 -8.93 4.59
C GLY A 523 6.05 -9.30 5.92
N THR A 524 5.73 -10.59 6.10
CA THR A 524 5.13 -11.15 7.30
C THR A 524 6.15 -11.94 8.10
N ASN A 525 5.94 -12.07 9.43
CA ASN A 525 6.77 -12.91 10.30
C ASN A 525 6.69 -14.39 9.95
N PHE A 526 5.68 -14.79 9.21
CA PHE A 526 5.47 -16.12 8.66
C PHE A 526 5.62 -16.11 7.15
N THR A 527 6.09 -17.21 6.58
CA THR A 527 6.22 -17.37 5.12
C THR A 527 4.85 -17.34 4.45
N LEU A 528 4.73 -16.50 3.42
CA LEU A 528 3.50 -16.28 2.68
C LEU A 528 3.74 -16.44 1.18
N CYS A 529 3.00 -17.36 0.55
CA CYS A 529 3.08 -17.64 -0.88
C CYS A 529 1.81 -17.17 -1.62
N CYS A 530 1.95 -16.73 -2.87
CA CYS A 530 0.81 -16.44 -3.73
C CYS A 530 1.10 -16.68 -5.21
N ALA A 531 0.06 -17.07 -5.99
CA ALA A 531 0.05 -16.99 -7.45
C ALA A 531 -0.14 -15.52 -7.83
N TYR A 532 0.98 -14.79 -7.91
CA TYR A 532 1.00 -13.33 -7.86
C TYR A 532 0.20 -12.66 -8.96
N THR A 533 0.43 -13.04 -10.21
CA THR A 533 -0.18 -12.38 -11.36
C THR A 533 -1.69 -12.58 -11.38
N LEU A 534 -2.15 -13.79 -11.09
CA LEU A 534 -3.58 -14.09 -10.96
C LEU A 534 -4.23 -13.36 -9.79
N LEU A 535 -3.51 -13.19 -8.68
CA LEU A 535 -4.03 -12.49 -7.51
C LEU A 535 -4.19 -10.98 -7.75
N ALA A 536 -3.20 -10.34 -8.39
CA ALA A 536 -3.10 -8.88 -8.47
C ALA A 536 -3.49 -8.30 -9.83
N HIS A 537 -3.30 -9.06 -10.93
CA HIS A 537 -3.40 -8.60 -12.32
C HIS A 537 -4.30 -9.49 -13.20
N TYR A 538 -5.23 -10.24 -12.64
CA TYR A 538 -6.12 -11.17 -13.36
C TYR A 538 -6.82 -10.55 -14.59
N ARG A 539 -7.11 -9.26 -14.54
CA ARG A 539 -7.75 -8.53 -15.64
C ARG A 539 -6.78 -7.75 -16.53
N GLU A 540 -5.49 -7.87 -16.29
CA GLU A 540 -4.42 -7.10 -16.91
C GLU A 540 -3.24 -8.03 -17.30
N LEU A 541 -3.52 -9.33 -17.61
CA LEU A 541 -2.48 -10.36 -17.83
C LEU A 541 -1.56 -10.01 -19.01
N GLU A 542 -2.13 -9.55 -20.12
CA GLU A 542 -1.37 -9.16 -21.32
C GLU A 542 -0.41 -7.99 -20.99
N TRP A 543 -0.94 -6.96 -20.32
CA TRP A 543 -0.12 -5.84 -19.88
C TRP A 543 0.99 -6.27 -18.89
N ALA A 544 0.69 -7.15 -17.93
CA ALA A 544 1.70 -7.67 -17.00
C ALA A 544 2.81 -8.44 -17.73
N ALA A 545 2.44 -9.21 -18.78
CA ALA A 545 3.39 -9.97 -19.59
C ALA A 545 4.38 -9.09 -20.35
N GLU A 546 4.00 -7.86 -20.76
CA GLU A 546 4.90 -6.87 -21.37
C GLU A 546 6.08 -6.52 -20.46
N TYR A 547 5.89 -6.62 -19.14
CA TYR A 547 6.92 -6.39 -18.10
C TYR A 547 7.64 -7.68 -17.69
N GLY A 548 7.38 -8.82 -18.34
CA GLY A 548 7.94 -10.12 -17.95
C GLY A 548 7.25 -10.78 -16.75
N VAL A 549 6.12 -10.23 -16.29
CA VAL A 549 5.31 -10.78 -15.20
C VAL A 549 4.33 -11.78 -15.77
N VAL A 550 4.76 -13.04 -15.85
CA VAL A 550 4.00 -14.14 -16.46
C VAL A 550 2.80 -14.55 -15.59
N GLU A 551 1.76 -15.14 -16.22
CA GLU A 551 0.51 -15.53 -15.54
C GLU A 551 0.74 -16.49 -14.37
N ASP A 552 1.64 -17.46 -14.56
CA ASP A 552 1.94 -18.54 -13.60
C ASP A 552 3.07 -18.20 -12.61
N LEU A 553 3.39 -16.90 -12.43
CA LEU A 553 4.41 -16.45 -11.49
C LEU A 553 4.03 -16.75 -10.05
N VAL A 554 4.87 -17.54 -9.35
CA VAL A 554 4.75 -17.79 -7.92
C VAL A 554 5.63 -16.80 -7.16
N ARG A 555 5.07 -16.12 -6.16
CA ARG A 555 5.82 -15.20 -5.29
C ARG A 555 5.83 -15.72 -3.86
N ILE A 556 7.00 -15.71 -3.21
CA ILE A 556 7.17 -16.11 -1.81
C ILE A 556 7.75 -14.94 -1.03
N SER A 557 7.05 -14.53 0.02
CA SER A 557 7.56 -13.66 1.09
C SER A 557 8.03 -14.57 2.21
N VAL A 558 9.33 -14.70 2.38
CA VAL A 558 9.94 -15.62 3.35
C VAL A 558 9.87 -15.01 4.74
N GLY A 559 9.47 -15.81 5.72
CA GLY A 559 9.29 -15.41 7.11
C GLY A 559 10.48 -15.77 8.02
N LEU A 560 10.16 -15.90 9.30
CA LEU A 560 11.11 -16.04 10.40
C LEU A 560 11.20 -17.49 10.92
N GLU A 561 10.57 -18.43 10.22
CA GLU A 561 10.57 -19.83 10.60
C GLU A 561 12.01 -20.37 10.70
N GLU A 562 12.14 -21.50 11.34
CA GLU A 562 13.41 -22.21 11.41
C GLU A 562 13.81 -22.64 9.99
N THR A 563 15.09 -22.48 9.66
CA THR A 563 15.57 -22.65 8.29
C THR A 563 15.33 -24.08 7.76
N GLY A 564 15.60 -25.11 8.56
CA GLY A 564 15.36 -26.50 8.17
C GLY A 564 13.87 -26.80 7.92
N TRP A 565 12.97 -26.17 8.68
CA TRP A 565 11.53 -26.25 8.45
C TRP A 565 11.13 -25.70 7.08
N LEU A 566 11.72 -24.56 6.68
CA LEU A 566 11.50 -23.96 5.36
C LEU A 566 12.09 -24.84 4.23
N GLU A 567 13.33 -25.30 4.41
CA GLU A 567 14.04 -26.11 3.41
C GLU A 567 13.30 -27.43 3.14
N GLU A 568 12.76 -28.08 4.17
CA GLU A 568 11.97 -29.29 4.03
C GLU A 568 10.70 -29.07 3.19
N ARG A 569 9.96 -27.98 3.47
CA ARG A 569 8.70 -27.69 2.77
C ARG A 569 8.91 -27.28 1.33
N VAL A 570 9.90 -26.43 1.07
CA VAL A 570 10.29 -26.05 -0.29
C VAL A 570 10.79 -27.27 -1.06
N GLY A 571 11.59 -28.14 -0.44
CA GLY A 571 12.07 -29.37 -1.07
C GLY A 571 10.93 -30.32 -1.47
N ARG A 572 9.95 -30.54 -0.57
CA ARG A 572 8.75 -31.34 -0.89
C ARG A 572 7.94 -30.75 -2.05
N ALA A 573 7.79 -29.42 -2.10
CA ALA A 573 7.07 -28.75 -3.17
C ALA A 573 7.81 -28.84 -4.51
N LEU A 574 9.13 -28.73 -4.52
CA LEU A 574 9.96 -28.94 -5.71
C LEU A 574 9.83 -30.36 -6.26
N MET A 575 9.90 -31.39 -5.38
CA MET A 575 9.68 -32.78 -5.79
C MET A 575 8.30 -33.00 -6.43
N ALA A 576 7.25 -32.29 -5.97
CA ALA A 576 5.92 -32.39 -6.58
C ALA A 576 5.90 -31.77 -7.99
N ALA A 577 6.64 -30.69 -8.24
CA ALA A 577 6.77 -30.10 -9.56
C ALA A 577 7.60 -30.96 -10.52
N GLU A 578 8.68 -31.58 -10.04
CA GLU A 578 9.60 -32.42 -10.82
C GLU A 578 8.95 -33.72 -11.29
N LYS A 579 8.10 -34.35 -10.47
CA LYS A 579 7.37 -35.59 -10.84
C LYS A 579 6.48 -35.42 -12.09
N LEU A 580 6.10 -34.20 -12.47
CA LEU A 580 5.33 -33.97 -13.69
C LEU A 580 6.16 -34.12 -14.96
N ASP A 581 7.49 -34.01 -14.90
CA ASP A 581 8.38 -34.24 -16.04
C ASP A 581 8.56 -35.74 -16.26
N GLU A 582 8.71 -36.55 -15.17
CA GLU A 582 8.85 -38.01 -15.23
C GLU A 582 7.59 -38.69 -15.84
N ALA A 583 6.42 -38.12 -15.62
CA ALA A 583 5.15 -38.67 -16.16
C ALA A 583 4.92 -38.37 -17.67
N ARG A 584 5.75 -37.53 -18.28
CA ARG A 584 5.67 -37.13 -19.70
C ARG A 584 6.78 -37.70 -20.57
N GLY A 585 7.83 -38.29 -20.02
CA GLY A 585 8.90 -39.00 -20.71
C GLY A 585 8.63 -40.50 -20.70
#